data_83047b542634996a4cfb91b21f7844c2
#
_entry.id   83047b542634996a4cfb91b21f7844c2
#
_cell.length_a   1.000
_cell.length_b   1.000
_cell.length_c   1.000
_cell.angle_alpha   90.00
_cell.angle_beta   90.00
_cell.angle_gamma   90.00
#
_symmetry.space_group_name_H-M   'P 1'
#
loop_
_entity.id
_entity.type
_entity.pdbx_description
1 polymer ?
#
loop_
_entity_poly.entity_id
_entity_poly.type
_entity_poly.pdbx_seq_one_letter_code
_entity_poly.pdbx_strand_id
1 'polypeptide(L)'
;MFTLGIICWLFDRTLDLIEKRIAKVFTGKKEALAAPNILALNAGYNFADTIEAFSSRYTVSKVNLPPGEYRRITGNEATALGFLTASQLSKLPLFYASYPITPASDILHELSKLRHFGVKTVQAEDEISAIGMAIGAAYGGSLGLTGTSGPGVALKAEAIGLAVMAELPVVIANVQRGGPSTGLPTKTEQSDLLQVVYGRNGECPVIVVAPATPGECFDMAIEAFRLAIKYMTPVFFLSDGYLANGSEPWRIPDPDKLPTFEVTFPTGENGFIQPYSRDAETQARPWIIPGKAGLEHQIGGLEKENITGKVSYDQENHELMTRLRVDKVAGAVQSIPDMSVHGDEKGDLLVLGWGGTLGAIRHAVDNARSKGFSVSCAHLRYLNPFPGNLGDVLTNFEQVLVPELNLGQLLMMIRAKYLVGAIGLNKVQGQPFRTSEVENKIYEMLDKPVRKVAGA
;
A
#
# COMPACT_ATOMS: atom_id res chain seq x y z
N MET A 1 13.74 -28.27 -13.63
CA MET A 1 12.76 -29.31 -13.31
C MET A 1 13.26 -30.28 -12.25
N PHE A 2 14.54 -30.74 -12.27
CA PHE A 2 15.08 -31.65 -11.25
C PHE A 2 14.85 -31.16 -9.81
N THR A 3 15.25 -29.93 -9.48
CA THR A 3 15.00 -29.33 -8.15
C THR A 3 13.51 -29.24 -7.79
N LEU A 4 12.64 -29.01 -8.78
CA LEU A 4 11.19 -29.00 -8.56
C LEU A 4 10.68 -30.39 -8.18
N GLY A 5 11.24 -31.46 -8.76
CA GLY A 5 10.98 -32.84 -8.36
C GLY A 5 11.33 -33.11 -6.90
N ILE A 6 12.52 -32.66 -6.48
CA ILE A 6 12.96 -32.74 -5.05
C ILE A 6 11.96 -32.01 -4.13
N ILE A 7 11.54 -30.80 -4.51
CA ILE A 7 10.56 -30.01 -3.72
C ILE A 7 9.22 -30.75 -3.65
N CYS A 8 8.76 -31.34 -4.75
CA CYS A 8 7.52 -32.13 -4.75
C CYS A 8 7.59 -33.30 -3.78
N TRP A 9 8.70 -34.03 -3.77
CA TRP A 9 8.93 -35.09 -2.79
C TRP A 9 8.93 -34.57 -1.35
N LEU A 10 9.67 -33.48 -1.09
CA LEU A 10 9.82 -32.88 0.24
C LEU A 10 8.47 -32.42 0.84
N PHE A 11 7.57 -31.90 0.00
CA PHE A 11 6.25 -31.38 0.39
C PHE A 11 5.09 -32.32 0.04
N ASP A 12 5.37 -33.59 -0.20
CA ASP A 12 4.37 -34.64 -0.49
C ASP A 12 3.36 -34.23 -1.59
N ARG A 13 3.90 -33.74 -2.72
CA ARG A 13 3.09 -33.27 -3.86
C ARG A 13 3.15 -34.27 -5.00
N THR A 14 1.99 -34.60 -5.59
CA THR A 14 1.92 -35.43 -6.80
C THR A 14 2.49 -34.68 -8.00
N LEU A 15 3.11 -35.41 -8.92
CA LEU A 15 3.72 -34.82 -10.12
C LEU A 15 2.70 -34.57 -11.24
N ASP A 16 1.56 -35.23 -11.24
CA ASP A 16 0.56 -35.23 -12.32
C ASP A 16 0.14 -33.85 -12.81
N LEU A 17 -0.10 -32.92 -11.86
CA LEU A 17 -0.52 -31.57 -12.21
C LEU A 17 0.63 -30.76 -12.86
N ILE A 18 1.86 -31.02 -12.43
CA ILE A 18 3.05 -30.36 -12.97
C ILE A 18 3.36 -30.89 -14.35
N GLU A 19 3.26 -32.20 -14.56
CA GLU A 19 3.44 -32.84 -15.86
C GLU A 19 2.43 -32.33 -16.88
N LYS A 20 1.14 -32.27 -16.50
CA LYS A 20 0.08 -31.67 -17.34
C LYS A 20 0.38 -30.23 -17.68
N ARG A 21 0.92 -29.45 -16.72
CA ARG A 21 1.30 -28.04 -16.96
C ARG A 21 2.50 -27.93 -17.89
N ILE A 22 3.52 -28.79 -17.74
CA ILE A 22 4.68 -28.84 -18.63
C ILE A 22 4.20 -29.11 -20.06
N ALA A 23 3.35 -30.15 -20.26
CA ALA A 23 2.79 -30.47 -21.56
C ALA A 23 2.00 -29.31 -22.19
N LYS A 24 1.27 -28.52 -21.36
CA LYS A 24 0.51 -27.35 -21.82
C LYS A 24 1.39 -26.16 -22.17
N VAL A 25 2.52 -25.98 -21.51
CA VAL A 25 3.44 -24.84 -21.71
C VAL A 25 4.37 -25.09 -22.89
N PHE A 26 4.85 -26.32 -23.06
CA PHE A 26 5.75 -26.68 -24.15
C PHE A 26 4.94 -27.24 -25.32
N THR A 27 4.42 -26.37 -26.18
CA THR A 27 3.63 -26.71 -27.37
C THR A 27 4.27 -26.17 -28.65
N GLY A 28 3.87 -26.68 -29.80
CA GLY A 28 4.36 -26.21 -31.10
C GLY A 28 5.87 -26.39 -31.24
N LYS A 29 6.59 -25.34 -31.61
CA LYS A 29 8.06 -25.41 -31.79
C LYS A 29 8.85 -25.80 -30.52
N LYS A 30 8.23 -25.76 -29.36
CA LYS A 30 8.85 -26.13 -28.06
C LYS A 30 8.40 -27.52 -27.57
N GLU A 31 7.57 -28.23 -28.29
CA GLU A 31 6.99 -29.52 -27.86
C GLU A 31 8.08 -30.55 -27.51
N ALA A 32 9.15 -30.61 -28.29
CA ALA A 32 10.29 -31.48 -28.02
C ALA A 32 10.96 -31.29 -26.65
N LEU A 33 10.70 -30.16 -25.99
CA LEU A 33 11.26 -29.85 -24.65
C LEU A 33 10.39 -30.42 -23.52
N ALA A 34 9.14 -30.85 -23.77
CA ALA A 34 8.24 -31.32 -22.74
C ALA A 34 8.77 -32.63 -22.08
N ALA A 35 9.07 -33.65 -22.89
CA ALA A 35 9.52 -34.96 -22.40
C ALA A 35 10.82 -34.90 -21.59
N PRO A 36 11.90 -34.18 -22.01
CA PRO A 36 13.10 -34.02 -21.20
C PRO A 36 12.84 -33.32 -19.86
N ASN A 37 11.93 -32.32 -19.84
CA ASN A 37 11.59 -31.63 -18.61
C ASN A 37 10.78 -32.49 -17.64
N ILE A 38 9.88 -33.35 -18.13
CA ILE A 38 9.16 -34.32 -17.32
C ILE A 38 10.14 -35.36 -16.77
N LEU A 39 11.06 -35.87 -17.61
CA LEU A 39 12.09 -36.81 -17.19
C LEU A 39 12.96 -36.22 -16.07
N ALA A 40 13.40 -34.96 -16.21
CA ALA A 40 14.17 -34.27 -15.18
C ALA A 40 13.38 -34.05 -13.88
N LEU A 41 12.07 -33.77 -13.98
CA LEU A 41 11.19 -33.64 -12.82
C LEU A 41 11.09 -34.96 -12.05
N ASN A 42 10.80 -36.07 -12.76
CA ASN A 42 10.72 -37.40 -12.17
C ASN A 42 12.06 -37.88 -11.59
N ALA A 43 13.17 -37.58 -12.29
CA ALA A 43 14.50 -37.90 -11.79
C ALA A 43 14.81 -37.15 -10.45
N GLY A 44 14.39 -35.91 -10.32
CA GLY A 44 14.58 -35.16 -9.07
C GLY A 44 13.73 -35.71 -7.92
N TYR A 45 12.48 -36.09 -8.19
CA TYR A 45 11.59 -36.75 -7.23
C TYR A 45 12.19 -38.06 -6.71
N ASN A 46 12.56 -38.92 -7.62
CA ASN A 46 13.13 -40.26 -7.32
C ASN A 46 14.50 -40.14 -6.64
N PHE A 47 15.32 -39.14 -7.01
CA PHE A 47 16.58 -38.85 -6.34
C PHE A 47 16.38 -38.53 -4.85
N ALA A 48 15.43 -37.64 -4.54
CA ALA A 48 15.14 -37.29 -3.13
C ALA A 48 14.65 -38.49 -2.31
N ASP A 49 13.89 -39.40 -2.95
CA ASP A 49 13.41 -40.63 -2.34
C ASP A 49 14.55 -41.64 -2.11
N THR A 50 15.44 -41.81 -3.09
CA THR A 50 16.49 -42.85 -3.08
C THR A 50 17.63 -42.52 -2.12
N ILE A 51 18.04 -41.23 -2.02
CA ILE A 51 19.20 -40.86 -1.20
C ILE A 51 18.84 -40.51 0.24
N GLU A 52 17.55 -40.53 0.59
CA GLU A 52 17.07 -40.12 1.93
C GLU A 52 17.67 -38.78 2.39
N ALA A 53 17.83 -37.83 1.45
CA ALA A 53 18.51 -36.55 1.67
C ALA A 53 17.89 -35.69 2.76
N PHE A 54 16.64 -35.99 3.11
CA PHE A 54 15.87 -35.24 4.08
C PHE A 54 15.31 -36.19 5.14
N SER A 55 15.57 -35.85 6.39
CA SER A 55 15.06 -36.61 7.56
C SER A 55 13.55 -36.45 7.79
N SER A 56 12.92 -35.50 7.13
CA SER A 56 11.50 -35.17 7.30
C SER A 56 10.85 -34.76 5.98
N ARG A 57 9.60 -35.18 5.79
CA ARG A 57 8.70 -34.68 4.74
C ARG A 57 7.68 -33.73 5.36
N TYR A 58 7.27 -32.73 4.62
CA TYR A 58 6.29 -31.74 5.05
C TYR A 58 4.98 -31.94 4.33
N THR A 59 3.88 -31.92 5.07
CA THR A 59 2.53 -31.92 4.50
C THR A 59 1.91 -30.56 4.66
N VAL A 60 1.45 -29.98 3.56
CA VAL A 60 0.68 -28.72 3.59
C VAL A 60 -0.80 -29.09 3.59
N SER A 61 -1.44 -28.91 4.72
CA SER A 61 -2.87 -29.17 4.89
C SER A 61 -3.73 -28.29 3.99
N LYS A 62 -4.90 -28.79 3.60
CA LYS A 62 -5.89 -27.97 2.90
C LYS A 62 -6.41 -26.88 3.83
N VAL A 63 -6.47 -25.65 3.32
CA VAL A 63 -7.09 -24.53 4.01
C VAL A 63 -8.57 -24.47 3.61
N ASN A 64 -9.46 -24.27 4.59
CA ASN A 64 -10.86 -23.99 4.34
C ASN A 64 -10.99 -22.52 3.95
N LEU A 65 -10.96 -22.24 2.67
CA LEU A 65 -11.24 -20.90 2.14
C LEU A 65 -12.76 -20.70 2.00
N PRO A 66 -13.26 -19.47 2.21
CA PRO A 66 -14.67 -19.15 1.93
C PRO A 66 -15.04 -19.52 0.49
N PRO A 67 -16.29 -19.92 0.21
CA PRO A 67 -16.71 -20.24 -1.16
C PRO A 67 -16.49 -19.06 -2.13
N GLY A 68 -16.03 -19.36 -3.36
CA GLY A 68 -15.78 -18.33 -4.38
C GLY A 68 -14.80 -18.80 -5.44
N GLU A 69 -14.58 -17.96 -6.42
CA GLU A 69 -13.53 -18.14 -7.41
C GLU A 69 -12.22 -17.55 -6.90
N TYR A 70 -11.14 -18.30 -7.06
CA TYR A 70 -9.81 -17.91 -6.59
C TYR A 70 -8.80 -17.97 -7.72
N ARG A 71 -7.90 -17.00 -7.70
CA ARG A 71 -6.67 -17.06 -8.48
C ARG A 71 -5.46 -16.76 -7.60
N ARG A 72 -4.29 -17.21 -8.00
CA ARG A 72 -3.05 -16.73 -7.42
C ARG A 72 -2.79 -15.31 -7.93
N ILE A 73 -2.47 -14.38 -7.04
CA ILE A 73 -2.13 -13.00 -7.39
C ILE A 73 -0.87 -12.55 -6.64
N THR A 74 -0.05 -11.72 -7.26
CA THR A 74 1.03 -11.00 -6.57
C THR A 74 0.55 -9.60 -6.18
N GLY A 75 1.22 -8.97 -5.20
CA GLY A 75 0.82 -7.63 -4.77
C GLY A 75 0.92 -6.59 -5.90
N ASN A 76 1.97 -6.63 -6.72
CA ASN A 76 2.09 -5.70 -7.86
C ASN A 76 0.99 -5.93 -8.91
N GLU A 77 0.62 -7.20 -9.19
CA GLU A 77 -0.49 -7.52 -10.08
C GLU A 77 -1.83 -7.05 -9.51
N ALA A 78 -2.07 -7.27 -8.21
CA ALA A 78 -3.25 -6.79 -7.49
C ALA A 78 -3.34 -5.26 -7.51
N THR A 79 -2.23 -4.58 -7.27
CA THR A 79 -2.12 -3.11 -7.35
C THR A 79 -2.50 -2.59 -8.74
N ALA A 80 -1.96 -3.20 -9.80
CA ALA A 80 -2.28 -2.82 -11.18
C ALA A 80 -3.77 -3.02 -11.51
N LEU A 81 -4.34 -4.15 -11.10
CA LEU A 81 -5.77 -4.42 -11.29
C LEU A 81 -6.64 -3.47 -10.47
N GLY A 82 -6.25 -3.13 -9.24
CA GLY A 82 -6.97 -2.16 -8.41
C GLY A 82 -7.00 -0.77 -9.03
N PHE A 83 -5.89 -0.27 -9.55
CA PHE A 83 -5.85 1.01 -10.26
C PHE A 83 -6.67 1.01 -11.56
N LEU A 84 -6.61 -0.07 -12.33
CA LEU A 84 -7.51 -0.22 -13.48
C LEU A 84 -8.97 -0.20 -13.05
N THR A 85 -9.32 -0.92 -11.99
CA THR A 85 -10.69 -0.97 -11.47
C THR A 85 -11.17 0.42 -11.03
N ALA A 86 -10.33 1.20 -10.34
CA ALA A 86 -10.65 2.58 -10.01
C ALA A 86 -10.96 3.43 -11.25
N SER A 87 -10.21 3.23 -12.35
CA SER A 87 -10.49 3.89 -13.63
C SER A 87 -11.86 3.50 -14.21
N GLN A 88 -12.20 2.22 -14.18
CA GLN A 88 -13.49 1.75 -14.68
C GLN A 88 -14.67 2.24 -13.82
N LEU A 89 -14.52 2.22 -12.50
CA LEU A 89 -15.54 2.69 -11.56
C LEU A 89 -15.76 4.21 -11.63
N SER A 90 -14.69 4.98 -11.74
CA SER A 90 -14.76 6.45 -11.87
C SER A 90 -15.11 6.92 -13.27
N LYS A 91 -15.04 6.04 -14.28
CA LYS A 91 -15.16 6.36 -15.72
C LYS A 91 -14.14 7.38 -16.21
N LEU A 92 -13.00 7.47 -15.53
CA LEU A 92 -11.89 8.34 -15.90
C LEU A 92 -10.75 7.53 -16.54
N PRO A 93 -10.06 8.09 -17.53
CA PRO A 93 -8.89 7.42 -18.12
C PRO A 93 -7.76 7.33 -17.09
N LEU A 94 -7.13 6.16 -16.97
CA LEU A 94 -5.94 5.98 -16.15
C LEU A 94 -4.68 6.34 -16.94
N PHE A 95 -3.89 7.26 -16.41
CA PHE A 95 -2.58 7.65 -16.94
C PHE A 95 -1.50 7.27 -15.93
N TYR A 96 -0.68 6.30 -16.28
CA TYR A 96 0.44 5.82 -15.46
C TYR A 96 1.77 6.22 -16.08
N ALA A 97 2.49 7.10 -15.43
CA ALA A 97 3.87 7.45 -15.78
C ALA A 97 4.85 6.92 -14.74
N SER A 98 5.83 6.17 -15.18
CA SER A 98 6.87 5.61 -14.35
C SER A 98 8.18 5.45 -15.12
N TYR A 99 9.20 5.01 -14.45
CA TYR A 99 10.54 4.74 -14.98
C TYR A 99 11.01 3.38 -14.41
N PRO A 100 12.07 2.75 -14.95
CA PRO A 100 12.55 1.47 -14.43
C PRO A 100 13.06 1.60 -13.00
N ILE A 101 12.34 0.97 -12.04
CA ILE A 101 12.69 0.96 -10.62
C ILE A 101 12.20 -0.32 -9.94
N THR A 102 13.11 -1.08 -9.35
CA THR A 102 12.80 -2.26 -8.56
C THR A 102 12.32 -1.84 -7.16
N PRO A 103 11.20 -2.42 -6.63
CA PRO A 103 10.37 -3.48 -7.20
C PRO A 103 9.10 -2.97 -7.91
N ALA A 104 8.93 -1.67 -8.14
CA ALA A 104 7.69 -1.07 -8.68
C ALA A 104 7.50 -1.26 -10.20
N SER A 105 8.53 -1.66 -10.94
CA SER A 105 8.45 -1.82 -12.41
C SER A 105 7.39 -2.82 -12.85
N ASP A 106 7.06 -3.82 -12.05
CA ASP A 106 6.06 -4.82 -12.40
C ASP A 106 4.65 -4.22 -12.51
N ILE A 107 4.36 -3.14 -11.77
CA ILE A 107 3.10 -2.39 -11.93
C ILE A 107 3.00 -1.82 -13.36
N LEU A 108 4.11 -1.26 -13.90
CA LEU A 108 4.16 -0.76 -15.27
C LEU A 108 3.96 -1.92 -16.27
N HIS A 109 4.63 -3.04 -16.04
CA HIS A 109 4.53 -4.21 -16.89
C HIS A 109 3.10 -4.76 -16.93
N GLU A 110 2.42 -4.86 -15.79
CA GLU A 110 1.04 -5.33 -15.72
C GLU A 110 0.07 -4.34 -16.38
N LEU A 111 0.14 -3.06 -16.06
CA LEU A 111 -0.73 -2.03 -16.66
C LEU A 111 -0.53 -1.93 -18.18
N SER A 112 0.69 -2.13 -18.68
CA SER A 112 0.97 -2.06 -20.12
C SER A 112 0.27 -3.15 -20.93
N LYS A 113 -0.09 -4.28 -20.32
CA LYS A 113 -0.88 -5.37 -20.93
C LYS A 113 -2.36 -5.01 -21.04
N LEU A 114 -2.83 -4.01 -20.28
CA LEU A 114 -4.24 -3.66 -20.10
C LEU A 114 -4.66 -2.44 -20.93
N ARG A 115 -3.90 -2.11 -21.98
CA ARG A 115 -4.16 -0.95 -22.89
C ARG A 115 -5.55 -0.99 -23.53
N HIS A 116 -6.08 -2.17 -23.77
CA HIS A 116 -7.43 -2.35 -24.35
C HIS A 116 -8.57 -1.91 -23.41
N PHE A 117 -8.28 -1.67 -22.13
CA PHE A 117 -9.20 -1.03 -21.20
C PHE A 117 -9.03 0.50 -21.09
N GLY A 118 -8.28 1.12 -22.01
CA GLY A 118 -8.08 2.58 -22.01
C GLY A 118 -6.94 3.08 -21.13
N VAL A 119 -6.13 2.18 -20.55
CA VAL A 119 -4.96 2.54 -19.74
C VAL A 119 -3.87 3.13 -20.63
N LYS A 120 -3.37 4.31 -20.26
CA LYS A 120 -2.21 4.94 -20.89
C LYS A 120 -0.99 4.77 -19.99
N THR A 121 0.01 4.05 -20.47
CA THR A 121 1.28 3.84 -19.76
C THR A 121 2.41 4.55 -20.50
N VAL A 122 3.23 5.28 -19.75
CA VAL A 122 4.41 5.97 -20.28
C VAL A 122 5.62 5.60 -19.43
N GLN A 123 6.69 5.17 -20.08
CA GLN A 123 8.00 5.09 -19.46
C GLN A 123 8.69 6.45 -19.64
N ALA A 124 8.83 7.17 -18.53
CA ALA A 124 9.52 8.45 -18.48
C ALA A 124 11.05 8.25 -18.41
N GLU A 125 11.80 9.31 -18.62
CA GLU A 125 13.25 9.32 -18.50
C GLU A 125 13.70 9.07 -17.05
N ASP A 126 13.04 9.77 -16.10
CA ASP A 126 13.38 9.74 -14.68
C ASP A 126 12.16 9.96 -13.77
N GLU A 127 12.43 10.06 -12.48
CA GLU A 127 11.47 10.29 -11.42
C GLU A 127 10.70 11.60 -11.56
N ILE A 128 11.40 12.67 -11.93
CA ILE A 128 10.85 14.03 -11.99
C ILE A 128 9.92 14.14 -13.19
N SER A 129 10.35 13.62 -14.33
CA SER A 129 9.51 13.54 -15.54
C SER A 129 8.25 12.71 -15.28
N ALA A 130 8.37 11.55 -14.62
CA ALA A 130 7.24 10.68 -14.34
C ALA A 130 6.17 11.36 -13.47
N ILE A 131 6.55 12.00 -12.36
CA ILE A 131 5.59 12.69 -11.50
C ILE A 131 4.99 13.92 -12.20
N GLY A 132 5.78 14.67 -12.97
CA GLY A 132 5.29 15.81 -13.76
C GLY A 132 4.20 15.41 -14.75
N MET A 133 4.38 14.28 -15.45
CA MET A 133 3.37 13.71 -16.35
C MET A 133 2.09 13.29 -15.60
N ALA A 134 2.21 12.66 -14.41
CA ALA A 134 1.05 12.26 -13.60
C ALA A 134 0.27 13.48 -13.10
N ILE A 135 0.94 14.55 -12.68
CA ILE A 135 0.32 15.82 -12.28
C ILE A 135 -0.41 16.47 -13.47
N GLY A 136 0.23 16.51 -14.63
CA GLY A 136 -0.39 17.04 -15.86
C GLY A 136 -1.63 16.24 -16.27
N ALA A 137 -1.59 14.91 -16.13
CA ALA A 137 -2.74 14.05 -16.39
C ALA A 137 -3.89 14.31 -15.41
N ALA A 138 -3.60 14.45 -14.11
CA ALA A 138 -4.60 14.79 -13.10
C ALA A 138 -5.21 16.19 -13.34
N TYR A 139 -4.38 17.16 -13.74
CA TYR A 139 -4.86 18.48 -14.14
C TYR A 139 -5.80 18.40 -15.34
N GLY A 140 -5.50 17.52 -16.30
CA GLY A 140 -6.33 17.28 -17.49
C GLY A 140 -7.56 16.39 -17.25
N GLY A 141 -7.89 16.03 -16.04
CA GLY A 141 -9.10 15.23 -15.70
C GLY A 141 -8.92 13.71 -15.85
N SER A 142 -7.69 13.22 -15.82
CA SER A 142 -7.39 11.78 -15.81
C SER A 142 -6.96 11.34 -14.40
N LEU A 143 -7.03 10.03 -14.12
CA LEU A 143 -6.39 9.47 -12.94
C LEU A 143 -4.88 9.49 -13.12
N GLY A 144 -4.21 10.46 -12.50
CA GLY A 144 -2.75 10.60 -12.54
C GLY A 144 -2.08 9.65 -11.56
N LEU A 145 -1.25 8.74 -12.05
CA LEU A 145 -0.55 7.72 -11.26
C LEU A 145 0.94 7.69 -11.59
N THR A 146 1.78 7.57 -10.55
CA THR A 146 3.20 7.28 -10.71
C THR A 146 3.66 6.17 -9.77
N GLY A 147 4.52 5.27 -10.24
CA GLY A 147 5.15 4.24 -9.42
C GLY A 147 6.58 4.60 -9.07
N THR A 148 7.03 4.22 -7.86
CA THR A 148 8.39 4.51 -7.38
C THR A 148 8.80 3.61 -6.21
N SER A 149 9.98 3.90 -5.65
CA SER A 149 10.52 3.37 -4.40
C SER A 149 11.17 4.53 -3.62
N GLY A 150 11.64 4.31 -2.41
CA GLY A 150 12.16 5.35 -1.51
C GLY A 150 13.07 6.41 -2.13
N PRO A 151 14.12 6.06 -2.90
CA PRO A 151 14.97 7.06 -3.57
C PRO A 151 14.18 7.99 -4.49
N GLY A 152 13.20 7.42 -5.22
CA GLY A 152 12.39 8.20 -6.13
C GLY A 152 11.34 9.07 -5.42
N VAL A 153 10.90 8.72 -4.21
CA VAL A 153 10.08 9.62 -3.38
C VAL A 153 10.88 10.89 -3.06
N ALA A 154 12.17 10.75 -2.72
CA ALA A 154 13.05 11.90 -2.47
C ALA A 154 13.15 12.82 -3.70
N LEU A 155 13.38 12.25 -4.88
CA LEU A 155 13.50 13.02 -6.14
C LEU A 155 12.18 13.64 -6.59
N LYS A 156 11.04 13.10 -6.19
CA LYS A 156 9.70 13.62 -6.51
C LYS A 156 9.19 14.64 -5.47
N ALA A 157 9.90 14.90 -4.38
CA ALA A 157 9.40 15.64 -3.23
C ALA A 157 8.87 17.03 -3.59
N GLU A 158 9.58 17.79 -4.44
CA GLU A 158 9.15 19.12 -4.89
C GLU A 158 7.86 19.04 -5.73
N ALA A 159 7.80 18.13 -6.70
CA ALA A 159 6.62 17.97 -7.55
C ALA A 159 5.38 17.48 -6.76
N ILE A 160 5.58 16.66 -5.71
CA ILE A 160 4.49 16.31 -4.79
C ILE A 160 3.99 17.56 -4.05
N GLY A 161 4.90 18.45 -3.64
CA GLY A 161 4.56 19.77 -3.09
C GLY A 161 3.73 20.60 -4.08
N LEU A 162 4.11 20.62 -5.35
CA LEU A 162 3.29 21.25 -6.40
C LEU A 162 1.89 20.65 -6.48
N ALA A 163 1.74 19.32 -6.43
CA ALA A 163 0.43 18.67 -6.47
C ALA A 163 -0.43 19.01 -5.23
N VAL A 164 0.18 19.17 -4.05
CA VAL A 164 -0.50 19.65 -2.83
C VAL A 164 -0.93 21.11 -3.00
N MET A 165 -0.06 21.99 -3.50
CA MET A 165 -0.37 23.41 -3.74
C MET A 165 -1.44 23.61 -4.81
N ALA A 166 -1.43 22.80 -5.86
CA ALA A 166 -2.43 22.82 -6.92
C ALA A 166 -3.70 22.04 -6.54
N GLU A 167 -3.68 21.31 -5.43
CA GLU A 167 -4.76 20.47 -4.94
C GLU A 167 -5.30 19.53 -6.04
N LEU A 168 -4.43 18.65 -6.53
CA LEU A 168 -4.73 17.70 -7.60
C LEU A 168 -4.75 16.26 -7.09
N PRO A 169 -5.68 15.41 -7.59
CA PRO A 169 -5.82 14.03 -7.20
C PRO A 169 -4.76 13.15 -7.90
N VAL A 170 -3.58 13.04 -7.31
CA VAL A 170 -2.49 12.22 -7.84
C VAL A 170 -2.23 11.05 -6.88
N VAL A 171 -2.06 9.84 -7.39
CA VAL A 171 -1.64 8.70 -6.58
C VAL A 171 -0.16 8.39 -6.83
N ILE A 172 0.59 8.25 -5.74
CA ILE A 172 1.99 7.86 -5.74
C ILE A 172 2.11 6.46 -5.14
N ALA A 173 2.32 5.46 -5.99
CA ALA A 173 2.55 4.08 -5.56
C ALA A 173 4.02 3.90 -5.19
N ASN A 174 4.33 3.93 -3.90
CA ASN A 174 5.67 3.68 -3.38
C ASN A 174 5.79 2.23 -2.91
N VAL A 175 6.60 1.44 -3.60
CA VAL A 175 6.95 0.08 -3.19
C VAL A 175 8.29 0.14 -2.45
N GLN A 176 8.24 0.09 -1.13
CA GLN A 176 9.40 0.27 -0.26
C GLN A 176 10.41 -0.87 -0.40
N ARG A 177 11.68 -0.52 -0.28
CA ARG A 177 12.82 -1.45 -0.28
C ARG A 177 13.89 -1.00 0.70
N GLY A 178 14.87 -1.87 0.98
CA GLY A 178 15.99 -1.52 1.82
C GLY A 178 16.78 -0.33 1.28
N GLY A 179 16.91 0.71 2.12
CA GLY A 179 17.65 1.94 1.85
C GLY A 179 18.95 2.02 2.65
N PRO A 180 19.60 3.21 2.72
CA PRO A 180 19.35 4.43 1.94
C PRO A 180 19.89 4.37 0.49
N SER A 181 19.58 5.38 -0.33
CA SER A 181 19.97 5.48 -1.74
C SER A 181 19.51 4.25 -2.55
N THR A 182 20.35 3.68 -3.42
CA THR A 182 20.05 2.44 -4.14
C THR A 182 19.78 1.27 -3.19
N GLY A 183 20.52 1.21 -2.09
CA GLY A 183 20.34 0.27 -0.99
C GLY A 183 20.31 -1.21 -1.43
N LEU A 184 19.26 -1.89 -1.04
CA LEU A 184 19.00 -3.30 -1.35
C LEU A 184 17.72 -3.42 -2.21
N PRO A 185 17.79 -3.24 -3.55
CA PRO A 185 16.61 -3.09 -4.41
C PRO A 185 15.61 -4.25 -4.37
N THR A 186 16.09 -5.47 -4.06
CA THR A 186 15.27 -6.69 -4.01
C THR A 186 14.88 -7.11 -2.59
N LYS A 187 15.21 -6.30 -1.59
CA LYS A 187 14.95 -6.60 -0.18
C LYS A 187 13.87 -5.69 0.39
N THR A 188 13.00 -6.27 1.21
CA THR A 188 11.88 -5.54 1.81
C THR A 188 12.31 -4.80 3.06
N GLU A 189 11.86 -3.57 3.20
CA GLU A 189 11.86 -2.76 4.42
C GLU A 189 10.63 -1.85 4.43
N GLN A 190 10.32 -1.25 5.59
CA GLN A 190 9.30 -0.22 5.77
C GLN A 190 10.00 1.13 6.06
N SER A 191 10.93 1.51 5.18
CA SER A 191 11.92 2.56 5.44
C SER A 191 11.44 3.98 5.13
N ASP A 192 10.28 4.12 4.46
CA ASP A 192 9.91 5.39 3.82
C ASP A 192 8.76 6.14 4.51
N LEU A 193 8.20 5.63 5.63
CA LEU A 193 6.99 6.18 6.25
C LEU A 193 7.18 7.65 6.66
N LEU A 194 8.24 7.99 7.40
CA LEU A 194 8.48 9.38 7.81
C LEU A 194 8.80 10.28 6.62
N GLN A 195 9.52 9.79 5.61
CA GLN A 195 9.77 10.52 4.38
C GLN A 195 8.46 10.83 3.65
N VAL A 196 7.55 9.86 3.57
CA VAL A 196 6.25 10.00 2.91
C VAL A 196 5.34 10.96 3.67
N VAL A 197 5.34 10.93 4.99
CA VAL A 197 4.46 11.81 5.78
C VAL A 197 5.06 13.21 5.95
N TYR A 198 6.37 13.33 6.22
CA TYR A 198 7.00 14.60 6.63
C TYR A 198 8.15 15.08 5.73
N GLY A 199 8.63 14.25 4.81
CA GLY A 199 9.89 14.51 4.08
C GLY A 199 9.77 15.46 2.88
N ARG A 200 9.03 16.57 3.01
CA ARG A 200 8.91 17.60 1.97
C ARG A 200 9.13 18.99 2.60
N ASN A 201 9.42 19.98 1.76
CA ASN A 201 9.53 21.36 2.23
C ASN A 201 8.15 21.96 2.52
N GLY A 202 8.07 22.83 3.53
CA GLY A 202 6.86 23.50 3.98
C GLY A 202 5.83 22.53 4.60
N GLU A 203 4.66 23.05 4.93
CA GLU A 203 3.52 22.26 5.41
C GLU A 203 2.84 21.59 4.23
N CYS A 204 3.17 20.35 3.99
CA CYS A 204 2.79 19.59 2.79
C CYS A 204 2.05 18.29 3.14
N PRO A 205 0.80 18.38 3.62
CA PRO A 205 0.02 17.24 4.08
C PRO A 205 -0.41 16.36 2.91
N VAL A 206 -0.35 15.03 3.11
CA VAL A 206 -0.79 14.02 2.15
C VAL A 206 -1.50 12.89 2.86
N ILE A 207 -2.42 12.22 2.17
CA ILE A 207 -3.04 10.98 2.67
C ILE A 207 -2.10 9.80 2.40
N VAL A 208 -1.99 8.87 3.35
CA VAL A 208 -1.13 7.69 3.24
C VAL A 208 -1.92 6.43 3.58
N VAL A 209 -2.00 5.51 2.63
CA VAL A 209 -2.63 4.20 2.79
C VAL A 209 -1.62 3.08 2.55
N ALA A 210 -1.77 1.95 3.25
CA ALA A 210 -0.86 0.82 3.16
C ALA A 210 -1.62 -0.50 3.16
N PRO A 211 -1.47 -1.36 2.14
CA PRO A 211 -2.03 -2.70 2.15
C PRO A 211 -1.31 -3.60 3.17
N ALA A 212 -1.94 -4.67 3.61
CA ALA A 212 -1.38 -5.62 4.56
C ALA A 212 -1.13 -7.01 3.97
N THR A 213 -1.74 -7.34 2.83
CA THR A 213 -1.51 -8.59 2.08
C THR A 213 -1.39 -8.32 0.59
N PRO A 214 -0.84 -9.26 -0.19
CA PRO A 214 -0.80 -9.14 -1.65
C PRO A 214 -2.17 -8.92 -2.30
N GLY A 215 -3.22 -9.63 -1.84
CA GLY A 215 -4.58 -9.46 -2.36
C GLY A 215 -5.19 -8.12 -2.00
N GLU A 216 -4.97 -7.66 -0.76
CA GLU A 216 -5.46 -6.36 -0.28
C GLU A 216 -4.83 -5.15 -1.02
N CYS A 217 -3.72 -5.36 -1.74
CA CYS A 217 -3.19 -4.35 -2.64
C CYS A 217 -4.23 -3.89 -3.68
N PHE A 218 -5.15 -4.78 -4.09
CA PHE A 218 -6.25 -4.43 -5.00
C PHE A 218 -7.20 -3.41 -4.38
N ASP A 219 -7.69 -3.70 -3.19
CA ASP A 219 -8.66 -2.84 -2.51
C ASP A 219 -8.07 -1.49 -2.12
N MET A 220 -6.84 -1.49 -1.60
CA MET A 220 -6.15 -0.27 -1.20
C MET A 220 -5.71 0.60 -2.39
N ALA A 221 -5.50 0.02 -3.57
CA ALA A 221 -5.25 0.78 -4.80
C ALA A 221 -6.52 1.53 -5.27
N ILE A 222 -7.69 0.90 -5.18
CA ILE A 222 -8.98 1.55 -5.43
C ILE A 222 -9.19 2.68 -4.41
N GLU A 223 -8.97 2.38 -3.14
CA GLU A 223 -9.14 3.32 -2.03
C GLU A 223 -8.23 4.56 -2.17
N ALA A 224 -6.99 4.38 -2.62
CA ALA A 224 -6.08 5.49 -2.85
C ALA A 224 -6.66 6.52 -3.84
N PHE A 225 -7.25 6.07 -4.96
CA PHE A 225 -7.90 6.99 -5.90
C PHE A 225 -9.22 7.54 -5.37
N ARG A 226 -10.00 6.74 -4.62
CA ARG A 226 -11.23 7.23 -4.00
C ARG A 226 -10.96 8.42 -3.08
N LEU A 227 -9.95 8.31 -2.23
CA LEU A 227 -9.53 9.39 -1.34
C LEU A 227 -8.92 10.56 -2.09
N ALA A 228 -8.06 10.30 -3.10
CA ALA A 228 -7.45 11.36 -3.89
C ALA A 228 -8.50 12.26 -4.57
N ILE A 229 -9.50 11.65 -5.19
CA ILE A 229 -10.59 12.35 -5.88
C ILE A 229 -11.47 13.09 -4.86
N LYS A 230 -11.91 12.40 -3.80
CA LYS A 230 -12.83 12.96 -2.81
C LYS A 230 -12.25 14.19 -2.11
N TYR A 231 -10.95 14.17 -1.82
CA TYR A 231 -10.27 15.25 -1.09
C TYR A 231 -9.44 16.17 -1.99
N MET A 232 -9.38 15.92 -3.30
CA MET A 232 -8.56 16.71 -4.23
C MET A 232 -7.15 16.95 -3.68
N THR A 233 -6.42 15.86 -3.39
CA THR A 233 -5.10 15.89 -2.77
C THR A 233 -4.28 14.67 -3.18
N PRO A 234 -2.94 14.75 -3.19
CA PRO A 234 -2.11 13.59 -3.41
C PRO A 234 -2.31 12.51 -2.34
N VAL A 235 -2.29 11.23 -2.77
CA VAL A 235 -2.37 10.06 -1.89
C VAL A 235 -1.19 9.14 -2.17
N PHE A 236 -0.49 8.73 -1.11
CA PHE A 236 0.49 7.67 -1.19
C PHE A 236 -0.16 6.31 -0.95
N PHE A 237 0.06 5.40 -1.90
CA PHE A 237 -0.12 3.97 -1.73
C PHE A 237 1.22 3.38 -1.32
N LEU A 238 1.37 3.02 -0.05
CA LEU A 238 2.64 2.63 0.56
C LEU A 238 2.72 1.12 0.74
N SER A 239 3.22 0.41 -0.26
CA SER A 239 3.50 -1.03 -0.24
C SER A 239 4.96 -1.29 0.11
N ASP A 240 5.36 -2.55 0.16
CA ASP A 240 6.75 -2.97 0.36
C ASP A 240 7.11 -4.16 -0.54
N GLY A 241 8.40 -4.46 -0.66
CA GLY A 241 8.90 -5.51 -1.55
C GLY A 241 8.42 -6.91 -1.20
N TYR A 242 8.05 -7.19 0.05
CA TYR A 242 7.49 -8.47 0.46
C TYR A 242 6.05 -8.64 -0.06
N LEU A 243 5.21 -7.64 0.13
CA LEU A 243 3.85 -7.64 -0.40
C LEU A 243 3.84 -7.64 -1.93
N ALA A 244 4.63 -6.77 -2.55
CA ALA A 244 4.67 -6.56 -3.99
C ALA A 244 4.98 -7.85 -4.77
N ASN A 245 5.98 -8.61 -4.30
CA ASN A 245 6.45 -9.85 -4.93
C ASN A 245 5.82 -11.11 -4.31
N GLY A 246 5.27 -11.01 -3.11
CA GLY A 246 4.53 -12.07 -2.45
C GLY A 246 3.29 -12.45 -3.24
N SER A 247 2.82 -13.67 -3.07
CA SER A 247 1.59 -14.13 -3.73
C SER A 247 0.73 -14.96 -2.79
N GLU A 248 -0.58 -14.81 -2.95
CA GLU A 248 -1.58 -15.57 -2.17
C GLU A 248 -2.74 -16.04 -3.05
N PRO A 249 -3.56 -17.00 -2.57
CA PRO A 249 -4.86 -17.27 -3.14
C PRO A 249 -5.77 -16.06 -2.92
N TRP A 250 -6.12 -15.36 -3.98
CA TRP A 250 -6.98 -14.18 -3.93
C TRP A 250 -8.37 -14.53 -4.46
N ARG A 251 -9.38 -14.28 -3.63
CA ARG A 251 -10.77 -14.43 -4.04
C ARG A 251 -11.12 -13.27 -4.96
N ILE A 252 -11.58 -13.60 -6.17
CA ILE A 252 -12.03 -12.57 -7.12
C ILE A 252 -13.22 -11.82 -6.50
N PRO A 253 -13.14 -10.50 -6.36
CA PRO A 253 -14.21 -9.72 -5.74
C PRO A 253 -15.47 -9.72 -6.62
N ASP A 254 -16.62 -9.58 -5.98
CA ASP A 254 -17.90 -9.36 -6.63
C ASP A 254 -17.95 -7.91 -7.16
N PRO A 255 -18.08 -7.68 -8.46
CA PRO A 255 -18.10 -6.33 -9.02
C PRO A 255 -19.20 -5.43 -8.44
N ASP A 256 -20.33 -6.00 -8.04
CA ASP A 256 -21.48 -5.24 -7.49
C ASP A 256 -21.21 -4.75 -6.05
N LYS A 257 -20.15 -5.23 -5.41
CA LYS A 257 -19.74 -4.83 -4.06
C LYS A 257 -18.55 -3.88 -4.02
N LEU A 258 -18.05 -3.49 -5.19
CA LEU A 258 -16.96 -2.53 -5.27
C LEU A 258 -17.46 -1.11 -4.91
N PRO A 259 -16.58 -0.24 -4.38
CA PRO A 259 -16.98 1.10 -3.99
C PRO A 259 -17.39 1.95 -5.19
N THR A 260 -18.29 2.90 -4.95
CA THR A 260 -18.71 3.88 -5.95
C THR A 260 -17.78 5.09 -5.94
N PHE A 261 -17.63 5.72 -7.09
CA PHE A 261 -16.88 6.97 -7.25
C PHE A 261 -17.84 8.09 -7.67
N GLU A 262 -17.82 9.17 -6.91
CA GLU A 262 -18.53 10.40 -7.29
C GLU A 262 -17.50 11.35 -7.90
N VAL A 263 -17.59 11.52 -9.23
CA VAL A 263 -16.71 12.43 -9.97
C VAL A 263 -17.57 13.47 -10.65
N THR A 264 -17.35 14.73 -10.29
CA THR A 264 -18.08 15.87 -10.87
C THR A 264 -17.10 16.90 -11.42
N PHE A 265 -17.27 17.24 -12.68
CA PHE A 265 -16.54 18.34 -13.31
C PHE A 265 -17.51 19.52 -13.51
N PRO A 266 -17.17 20.72 -12.99
CA PRO A 266 -17.98 21.90 -13.24
C PRO A 266 -18.11 22.21 -14.74
N THR A 267 -19.29 22.61 -15.18
CA THR A 267 -19.56 22.92 -16.60
C THR A 267 -19.60 24.42 -16.91
N GLY A 268 -19.62 25.27 -15.89
CA GLY A 268 -19.79 26.73 -16.08
C GLY A 268 -21.21 27.19 -16.41
N GLU A 269 -22.11 26.26 -16.74
CA GLU A 269 -23.50 26.58 -17.15
C GLU A 269 -24.39 27.07 -16.00
N ASN A 270 -24.04 26.73 -14.76
CA ASN A 270 -24.80 27.06 -13.55
C ASN A 270 -24.26 28.31 -12.80
N GLY A 271 -23.55 29.18 -13.50
CA GLY A 271 -22.96 30.38 -12.92
C GLY A 271 -21.46 30.29 -12.71
N PHE A 272 -20.84 31.39 -12.28
CA PHE A 272 -19.40 31.49 -12.05
C PHE A 272 -19.00 30.64 -10.83
N ILE A 273 -18.17 29.62 -11.08
CA ILE A 273 -17.58 28.78 -10.02
C ILE A 273 -16.17 29.28 -9.73
N GLN A 274 -15.93 29.67 -8.50
CA GLN A 274 -14.59 30.06 -8.04
C GLN A 274 -13.67 28.83 -7.94
N PRO A 275 -12.40 28.91 -8.39
CA PRO A 275 -11.49 27.75 -8.43
C PRO A 275 -11.20 27.10 -7.08
N TYR A 276 -11.34 27.84 -6.00
CA TYR A 276 -11.13 27.36 -4.64
C TYR A 276 -12.36 27.53 -3.74
N SER A 277 -13.59 27.57 -4.34
CA SER A 277 -14.81 27.40 -3.58
C SER A 277 -14.89 25.98 -3.08
N ARG A 278 -14.62 25.79 -1.81
CA ARG A 278 -14.42 24.48 -1.20
C ARG A 278 -15.76 23.84 -0.83
N ASP A 279 -15.81 22.52 -0.98
CA ASP A 279 -16.86 21.72 -0.40
C ASP A 279 -16.83 21.83 1.14
N ALA A 280 -17.99 21.95 1.78
CA ALA A 280 -18.09 22.23 3.20
C ALA A 280 -17.64 21.06 4.09
N GLU A 281 -17.81 19.81 3.62
CA GLU A 281 -17.48 18.61 4.39
C GLU A 281 -16.04 18.16 4.16
N THR A 282 -15.62 18.14 2.90
CA THR A 282 -14.32 17.59 2.50
C THR A 282 -13.23 18.63 2.40
N GLN A 283 -13.56 19.91 2.35
CA GLN A 283 -12.64 21.02 2.03
C GLN A 283 -11.96 20.87 0.65
N ALA A 284 -12.48 19.99 -0.20
CA ALA A 284 -12.00 19.79 -1.56
C ALA A 284 -12.39 20.98 -2.45
N ARG A 285 -11.47 21.42 -3.31
CA ARG A 285 -11.81 22.38 -4.35
C ARG A 285 -12.49 21.69 -5.53
N PRO A 286 -13.24 22.41 -6.38
CA PRO A 286 -13.79 21.86 -7.61
C PRO A 286 -12.69 21.34 -8.54
N TRP A 287 -12.90 20.18 -9.15
CA TRP A 287 -11.98 19.67 -10.17
C TRP A 287 -12.30 20.29 -11.52
N ILE A 288 -11.69 21.44 -11.78
CA ILE A 288 -11.89 22.18 -13.02
C ILE A 288 -10.88 21.69 -14.08
N ILE A 289 -11.41 21.22 -15.21
CA ILE A 289 -10.60 20.76 -16.34
C ILE A 289 -10.25 21.96 -17.24
N PRO A 290 -9.00 22.08 -17.70
CA PRO A 290 -8.58 23.15 -18.61
C PRO A 290 -9.38 23.14 -19.92
N GLY A 291 -9.58 24.34 -20.51
CA GLY A 291 -10.30 24.52 -21.77
C GLY A 291 -11.81 24.60 -21.65
N LYS A 292 -12.36 24.68 -20.43
CA LYS A 292 -13.78 24.96 -20.21
C LYS A 292 -14.03 26.47 -20.16
N ALA A 293 -14.82 26.99 -21.08
CA ALA A 293 -15.16 28.42 -21.16
C ALA A 293 -15.83 28.90 -19.86
N GLY A 294 -15.39 30.05 -19.34
CA GLY A 294 -15.89 30.64 -18.09
C GLY A 294 -15.33 30.02 -16.82
N LEU A 295 -14.40 29.05 -16.93
CA LEU A 295 -13.75 28.38 -15.80
C LEU A 295 -12.22 28.56 -15.85
N GLU A 296 -11.75 29.55 -16.58
CA GLU A 296 -10.33 29.89 -16.70
C GLU A 296 -9.77 30.31 -15.34
N HIS A 297 -8.68 29.69 -14.92
CA HIS A 297 -8.04 29.97 -13.64
C HIS A 297 -6.53 29.65 -13.69
N GLN A 298 -5.80 30.27 -12.78
CA GLN A 298 -4.39 29.96 -12.59
C GLN A 298 -4.21 28.67 -11.79
N ILE A 299 -3.22 27.86 -12.21
CA ILE A 299 -2.74 26.72 -11.43
C ILE A 299 -1.21 26.75 -11.40
N GLY A 300 -0.61 26.34 -10.32
CA GLY A 300 0.83 26.32 -10.16
C GLY A 300 1.25 26.32 -8.69
N GLY A 301 2.56 26.39 -8.43
CA GLY A 301 3.15 26.28 -7.09
C GLY A 301 3.08 27.56 -6.24
N LEU A 302 2.76 28.73 -6.84
CA LEU A 302 2.60 29.97 -6.07
C LEU A 302 1.36 29.86 -5.17
N GLU A 303 1.40 30.55 -4.00
CA GLU A 303 0.25 30.61 -3.12
C GLU A 303 -0.91 31.35 -3.78
N LYS A 304 -2.12 30.91 -3.50
CA LYS A 304 -3.36 31.43 -4.08
C LYS A 304 -4.27 31.98 -3.00
N GLU A 305 -4.98 33.01 -3.37
CA GLU A 305 -6.05 33.56 -2.55
C GLU A 305 -7.18 32.52 -2.38
N ASN A 306 -7.65 32.37 -1.17
CA ASN A 306 -8.81 31.50 -0.89
C ASN A 306 -9.99 31.92 -1.76
N ILE A 307 -10.79 30.96 -2.22
CA ILE A 307 -11.94 31.11 -3.10
C ILE A 307 -11.55 31.51 -4.53
N THR A 308 -10.89 32.65 -4.76
CA THR A 308 -10.67 33.20 -6.10
C THR A 308 -9.58 32.50 -6.88
N GLY A 309 -8.58 31.91 -6.19
CA GLY A 309 -7.43 31.25 -6.81
C GLY A 309 -6.43 32.19 -7.47
N LYS A 310 -6.53 33.51 -7.25
CA LYS A 310 -5.51 34.47 -7.71
C LYS A 310 -4.22 34.31 -6.94
N VAL A 311 -3.09 34.62 -7.56
CA VAL A 311 -1.80 34.64 -6.84
C VAL A 311 -1.87 35.63 -5.67
N SER A 312 -1.48 35.23 -4.50
CA SER A 312 -1.52 36.03 -3.28
C SER A 312 -0.19 35.96 -2.52
N TYR A 313 0.25 37.09 -2.00
CA TYR A 313 1.38 37.23 -1.09
C TYR A 313 0.93 37.73 0.29
N ASP A 314 -0.39 37.70 0.55
CA ASP A 314 -0.97 38.07 1.82
C ASP A 314 -0.64 37.01 2.89
N GLN A 315 -0.20 37.47 4.06
CA GLN A 315 0.28 36.62 5.14
C GLN A 315 -0.85 35.85 5.81
N GLU A 316 -2.00 36.46 6.03
CA GLU A 316 -3.16 35.84 6.66
C GLU A 316 -3.78 34.81 5.72
N ASN A 317 -3.83 35.11 4.41
CA ASN A 317 -4.27 34.16 3.41
C ASN A 317 -3.33 32.94 3.31
N HIS A 318 -2.01 33.15 3.43
CA HIS A 318 -1.06 32.02 3.43
C HIS A 318 -1.31 31.08 4.62
N GLU A 319 -1.49 31.62 5.84
CA GLU A 319 -1.83 30.80 7.01
C GLU A 319 -3.17 30.07 6.80
N LEU A 320 -4.20 30.78 6.33
CA LEU A 320 -5.51 30.19 6.05
C LEU A 320 -5.43 29.03 5.07
N MET A 321 -4.78 29.23 3.93
CA MET A 321 -4.65 28.18 2.89
C MET A 321 -3.84 26.98 3.37
N THR A 322 -2.82 27.21 4.19
CA THR A 322 -2.04 26.14 4.83
C THR A 322 -2.90 25.32 5.78
N ARG A 323 -3.67 25.97 6.65
CA ARG A 323 -4.60 25.30 7.57
C ARG A 323 -5.68 24.51 6.81
N LEU A 324 -6.29 25.09 5.78
CA LEU A 324 -7.29 24.41 4.95
C LEU A 324 -6.74 23.12 4.31
N ARG A 325 -5.50 23.12 3.84
CA ARG A 325 -4.86 21.90 3.31
C ARG A 325 -4.60 20.86 4.40
N VAL A 326 -4.18 21.27 5.59
CA VAL A 326 -4.00 20.38 6.76
C VAL A 326 -5.33 19.80 7.22
N ASP A 327 -6.34 20.65 7.42
CA ASP A 327 -7.68 20.23 7.89
C ASP A 327 -8.36 19.30 6.90
N LYS A 328 -8.20 19.54 5.59
CA LYS A 328 -8.68 18.65 4.53
C LYS A 328 -8.12 17.22 4.66
N VAL A 329 -6.81 17.08 4.84
CA VAL A 329 -6.17 15.77 5.02
C VAL A 329 -6.58 15.15 6.37
N ALA A 330 -6.63 15.92 7.44
CA ALA A 330 -7.10 15.44 8.74
C ALA A 330 -8.57 15.01 8.70
N GLY A 331 -9.42 15.77 8.01
CA GLY A 331 -10.85 15.49 7.81
C GLY A 331 -11.13 14.19 7.03
N ALA A 332 -10.15 13.67 6.30
CA ALA A 332 -10.28 12.38 5.61
C ALA A 332 -10.56 11.22 6.59
N VAL A 333 -10.33 11.39 7.89
CA VAL A 333 -10.71 10.43 8.94
C VAL A 333 -12.20 10.07 8.87
N GLN A 334 -13.07 10.98 8.45
CA GLN A 334 -14.51 10.74 8.30
C GLN A 334 -14.87 9.79 7.16
N SER A 335 -13.93 9.52 6.26
CA SER A 335 -14.12 8.67 5.07
C SER A 335 -13.42 7.33 5.17
N ILE A 336 -12.74 7.06 6.27
CA ILE A 336 -12.02 5.80 6.49
C ILE A 336 -12.68 5.03 7.64
N PRO A 337 -12.67 3.69 7.58
CA PRO A 337 -13.30 2.86 8.61
C PRO A 337 -12.50 2.90 9.92
N ASP A 338 -13.21 2.65 11.01
CA ASP A 338 -12.59 2.36 12.29
C ASP A 338 -11.71 1.10 12.20
N MET A 339 -10.64 1.11 12.98
CA MET A 339 -9.74 -0.02 13.08
C MET A 339 -10.34 -1.13 13.91
N SER A 340 -10.27 -2.35 13.42
CA SER A 340 -10.67 -3.56 14.14
C SER A 340 -9.50 -4.19 14.90
N VAL A 341 -9.80 -4.80 16.03
CA VAL A 341 -8.87 -5.58 16.85
C VAL A 341 -9.12 -7.08 16.59
N HIS A 342 -8.05 -7.83 16.35
CA HIS A 342 -8.08 -9.28 16.31
C HIS A 342 -7.73 -9.83 17.70
N GLY A 343 -8.68 -10.49 18.33
CA GLY A 343 -8.65 -10.91 19.74
C GLY A 343 -9.66 -10.14 20.59
N ASP A 344 -9.35 -9.92 21.85
CA ASP A 344 -10.19 -9.13 22.76
C ASP A 344 -9.93 -7.63 22.51
N GLU A 345 -10.97 -6.81 22.71
CA GLU A 345 -10.87 -5.36 22.50
C GLU A 345 -10.07 -4.62 23.58
N LYS A 346 -9.72 -5.31 24.66
CA LYS A 346 -8.89 -4.82 25.77
C LYS A 346 -8.07 -5.96 26.37
N GLY A 347 -6.97 -5.65 27.01
CA GLY A 347 -6.11 -6.67 27.63
C GLY A 347 -4.73 -6.16 28.01
N ASP A 348 -3.81 -7.08 28.24
CA ASP A 348 -2.48 -6.75 28.75
C ASP A 348 -1.57 -6.20 27.64
N LEU A 349 -1.69 -6.72 26.39
CA LEU A 349 -0.80 -6.35 25.29
C LEU A 349 -1.56 -6.22 23.97
N LEU A 350 -1.37 -5.08 23.30
CA LEU A 350 -1.72 -4.88 21.90
C LEU A 350 -0.46 -4.96 21.02
N VAL A 351 -0.49 -5.75 19.96
CA VAL A 351 0.54 -5.74 18.92
C VAL A 351 0.00 -4.96 17.72
N LEU A 352 0.53 -3.76 17.49
CA LEU A 352 0.10 -2.86 16.42
C LEU A 352 1.06 -2.94 15.23
N GLY A 353 0.59 -3.34 14.07
CA GLY A 353 1.38 -3.45 12.85
C GLY A 353 0.86 -2.65 11.67
N TRP A 354 1.60 -2.66 10.56
CA TRP A 354 1.22 -2.12 9.27
C TRP A 354 1.98 -2.82 8.13
N GLY A 355 1.54 -2.67 6.88
CA GLY A 355 2.23 -3.23 5.72
C GLY A 355 2.43 -4.75 5.80
N GLY A 356 3.55 -5.23 5.30
CA GLY A 356 3.91 -6.65 5.21
C GLY A 356 4.14 -7.39 6.54
N THR A 357 3.89 -6.77 7.70
CA THR A 357 4.09 -7.40 9.01
C THR A 357 2.88 -8.20 9.51
N LEU A 358 1.71 -8.09 8.87
CA LEU A 358 0.45 -8.69 9.33
C LEU A 358 0.55 -10.19 9.62
N GLY A 359 1.10 -10.96 8.68
CA GLY A 359 1.12 -12.43 8.80
C GLY A 359 1.90 -12.92 10.02
N ALA A 360 3.11 -12.38 10.23
CA ALA A 360 3.94 -12.73 11.37
C ALA A 360 3.30 -12.30 12.71
N ILE A 361 2.73 -11.10 12.77
CA ILE A 361 2.05 -10.58 13.96
C ILE A 361 0.84 -11.45 14.32
N ARG A 362 -0.06 -11.67 13.36
CA ARG A 362 -1.31 -12.41 13.62
C ARG A 362 -1.03 -13.83 14.09
N HIS A 363 -0.11 -14.52 13.42
CA HIS A 363 0.24 -15.89 13.83
C HIS A 363 0.92 -15.95 15.21
N ALA A 364 1.79 -15.00 15.53
CA ALA A 364 2.40 -14.91 16.85
C ALA A 364 1.38 -14.63 17.96
N VAL A 365 0.42 -13.75 17.70
CA VAL A 365 -0.69 -13.46 18.63
C VAL A 365 -1.59 -14.68 18.83
N ASP A 366 -1.98 -15.36 17.74
CA ASP A 366 -2.80 -16.58 17.83
C ASP A 366 -2.09 -17.69 18.64
N ASN A 367 -0.78 -17.88 18.46
CA ASN A 367 0.02 -18.82 19.24
C ASN A 367 0.08 -18.44 20.71
N ALA A 368 0.28 -17.18 21.05
CA ALA A 368 0.33 -16.70 22.43
C ALA A 368 -1.05 -16.84 23.10
N ARG A 369 -2.14 -16.48 22.41
CA ARG A 369 -3.52 -16.66 22.90
C ARG A 369 -3.85 -18.13 23.16
N SER A 370 -3.41 -19.04 22.29
CA SER A 370 -3.60 -20.49 22.50
C SER A 370 -2.92 -21.03 23.76
N LYS A 371 -1.91 -20.31 24.27
CA LYS A 371 -1.20 -20.59 25.53
C LYS A 371 -1.80 -19.85 26.75
N GLY A 372 -2.89 -19.09 26.55
CA GLY A 372 -3.61 -18.40 27.62
C GLY A 372 -3.15 -16.97 27.91
N PHE A 373 -2.28 -16.37 27.08
CA PHE A 373 -1.87 -14.98 27.23
C PHE A 373 -2.96 -14.00 26.75
N SER A 374 -3.14 -12.90 27.49
CA SER A 374 -4.03 -11.79 27.14
C SER A 374 -3.34 -10.85 26.15
N VAL A 375 -3.37 -11.21 24.87
CA VAL A 375 -2.76 -10.45 23.79
C VAL A 375 -3.69 -10.35 22.59
N SER A 376 -3.74 -9.18 21.96
CA SER A 376 -4.51 -8.93 20.75
C SER A 376 -3.65 -8.20 19.72
N CYS A 377 -4.07 -8.16 18.47
CA CYS A 377 -3.39 -7.33 17.48
C CYS A 377 -4.35 -6.47 16.66
N ALA A 378 -3.82 -5.35 16.19
CA ALA A 378 -4.48 -4.48 15.23
C ALA A 378 -3.50 -4.11 14.12
N HIS A 379 -4.03 -3.77 12.93
CA HIS A 379 -3.17 -3.54 11.78
C HIS A 379 -3.66 -2.33 10.97
N LEU A 380 -2.81 -1.33 10.84
CA LEU A 380 -3.14 -0.07 10.19
C LEU A 380 -3.10 -0.20 8.65
N ARG A 381 -4.18 0.24 8.00
CA ARG A 381 -4.29 0.45 6.55
C ARG A 381 -4.20 1.92 6.19
N TYR A 382 -4.46 2.80 7.15
CA TYR A 382 -4.40 4.24 6.99
C TYR A 382 -3.36 4.77 7.98
N LEU A 383 -2.32 5.41 7.43
CA LEU A 383 -1.17 5.89 8.20
C LEU A 383 -1.16 7.40 8.35
N ASN A 384 -1.86 8.11 7.48
CA ASN A 384 -2.15 9.53 7.61
C ASN A 384 -3.43 9.91 6.79
N PRO A 385 -4.52 10.33 7.43
CA PRO A 385 -4.73 10.30 8.88
C PRO A 385 -4.83 8.87 9.42
N PHE A 386 -4.58 8.68 10.71
CA PHE A 386 -4.91 7.44 11.39
C PHE A 386 -6.43 7.26 11.56
N PRO A 387 -6.95 6.02 11.69
CA PRO A 387 -8.35 5.77 12.02
C PRO A 387 -8.80 6.50 13.29
N GLY A 388 -10.05 6.96 13.29
CA GLY A 388 -10.59 7.80 14.37
C GLY A 388 -10.54 7.15 15.76
N ASN A 389 -10.74 5.85 15.82
CA ASN A 389 -10.75 5.08 17.06
C ASN A 389 -9.36 4.59 17.53
N LEU A 390 -8.27 4.92 16.82
CA LEU A 390 -6.94 4.40 17.17
C LEU A 390 -6.53 4.78 18.61
N GLY A 391 -6.82 6.00 19.05
CA GLY A 391 -6.52 6.44 20.41
C GLY A 391 -7.19 5.56 21.48
N ASP A 392 -8.46 5.27 21.30
CA ASP A 392 -9.22 4.42 22.22
C ASP A 392 -8.67 2.98 22.22
N VAL A 393 -8.38 2.43 21.03
CA VAL A 393 -7.78 1.09 20.93
C VAL A 393 -6.44 1.02 21.65
N LEU A 394 -5.57 2.03 21.53
CA LEU A 394 -4.28 2.05 22.19
C LEU A 394 -4.42 2.09 23.74
N THR A 395 -5.40 2.84 24.25
CA THR A 395 -5.61 3.02 25.71
C THR A 395 -6.34 1.85 26.36
N ASN A 396 -6.96 0.97 25.58
CA ASN A 396 -7.61 -0.24 26.08
C ASN A 396 -6.64 -1.36 26.49
N PHE A 397 -5.33 -1.18 26.27
CA PHE A 397 -4.31 -2.16 26.59
C PHE A 397 -3.25 -1.56 27.53
N GLU A 398 -2.76 -2.40 28.47
CA GLU A 398 -1.73 -1.97 29.41
C GLU A 398 -0.39 -1.67 28.71
N GLN A 399 -0.08 -2.42 27.65
CA GLN A 399 1.14 -2.29 26.88
C GLN A 399 0.83 -2.32 25.38
N VAL A 400 1.66 -1.63 24.58
CA VAL A 400 1.57 -1.62 23.12
C VAL A 400 2.94 -1.97 22.52
N LEU A 401 2.99 -3.00 21.69
CA LEU A 401 4.16 -3.42 20.92
C LEU A 401 3.99 -3.03 19.45
N VAL A 402 4.99 -2.40 18.84
CA VAL A 402 4.98 -1.99 17.43
C VAL A 402 6.13 -2.69 16.68
N PRO A 403 5.88 -3.82 16.01
CA PRO A 403 6.86 -4.46 15.14
C PRO A 403 6.96 -3.74 13.79
N GLU A 404 8.18 -3.28 13.42
CA GLU A 404 8.44 -2.57 12.18
C GLU A 404 9.72 -3.03 11.49
N LEU A 405 9.71 -3.05 10.16
CA LEU A 405 10.90 -3.31 9.34
C LEU A 405 11.70 -2.01 9.10
N ASN A 406 11.88 -1.23 10.16
CA ASN A 406 12.63 0.02 10.25
C ASN A 406 13.05 0.26 11.71
N LEU A 407 13.61 1.43 12.03
CA LEU A 407 14.04 1.81 13.39
C LEU A 407 12.97 2.52 14.23
N GLY A 408 11.67 2.25 13.99
CA GLY A 408 10.57 2.76 14.81
C GLY A 408 9.90 4.01 14.25
N GLN A 409 9.64 4.06 12.95
CA GLN A 409 9.02 5.22 12.31
C GLN A 409 7.55 5.39 12.72
N LEU A 410 6.73 4.32 12.64
CA LEU A 410 5.36 4.35 13.16
C LEU A 410 5.35 4.54 14.67
N LEU A 411 6.25 3.85 15.39
CA LEU A 411 6.39 4.00 16.84
C LEU A 411 6.56 5.46 17.26
N MET A 412 7.41 6.22 16.53
CA MET A 412 7.60 7.65 16.76
C MET A 412 6.29 8.43 16.56
N MET A 413 5.58 8.18 15.46
CA MET A 413 4.30 8.85 15.16
C MET A 413 3.23 8.56 16.22
N ILE A 414 3.12 7.30 16.65
CA ILE A 414 2.15 6.87 17.68
C ILE A 414 2.45 7.54 19.01
N ARG A 415 3.72 7.53 19.44
CA ARG A 415 4.14 8.17 20.68
C ARG A 415 3.90 9.68 20.66
N ALA A 416 4.23 10.34 19.55
CA ALA A 416 4.06 11.80 19.42
C ALA A 416 2.58 12.21 19.43
N LYS A 417 1.72 11.44 18.74
CA LYS A 417 0.30 11.83 18.58
C LYS A 417 -0.55 11.45 19.79
N TYR A 418 -0.31 10.27 20.40
CA TYR A 418 -1.18 9.71 21.43
C TYR A 418 -0.56 9.70 22.82
N LEU A 419 0.71 10.07 22.97
CA LEU A 419 1.46 10.12 24.23
C LEU A 419 1.46 8.78 24.99
N VAL A 420 1.41 7.66 24.27
CA VAL A 420 1.43 6.32 24.83
C VAL A 420 2.86 5.77 24.90
N GLY A 421 3.15 4.99 25.95
CA GLY A 421 4.43 4.33 26.17
C GLY A 421 4.66 3.09 25.31
N ALA A 422 4.32 3.14 24.01
CA ALA A 422 4.48 1.99 23.12
C ALA A 422 5.95 1.55 23.00
N ILE A 423 6.19 0.26 22.79
CA ILE A 423 7.52 -0.37 22.69
C ILE A 423 7.73 -0.86 21.26
N GLY A 424 8.92 -0.64 20.70
CA GLY A 424 9.27 -1.11 19.35
C GLY A 424 9.88 -2.51 19.35
N LEU A 425 9.57 -3.27 18.29
CA LEU A 425 10.36 -4.41 17.84
C LEU A 425 10.85 -4.09 16.43
N ASN A 426 12.13 -3.69 16.34
CA ASN A 426 12.69 -3.13 15.12
C ASN A 426 13.61 -4.11 14.41
N LYS A 427 13.44 -4.28 13.10
CA LYS A 427 14.26 -5.17 12.28
C LYS A 427 14.65 -4.46 10.97
N VAL A 428 15.94 -4.32 10.72
CA VAL A 428 16.50 -3.73 9.49
C VAL A 428 17.47 -4.73 8.86
N GLN A 429 16.93 -5.75 8.20
CA GLN A 429 17.67 -6.87 7.64
C GLN A 429 17.31 -7.19 6.19
N GLY A 430 16.44 -6.38 5.57
CA GLY A 430 15.92 -6.67 4.24
C GLY A 430 15.08 -7.94 4.16
N GLN A 431 14.45 -8.36 5.26
CA GLN A 431 13.65 -9.57 5.40
C GLN A 431 12.41 -9.32 6.27
N PRO A 432 11.29 -9.99 6.00
CA PRO A 432 10.11 -9.93 6.85
C PRO A 432 10.41 -10.53 8.24
N PHE A 433 9.55 -10.22 9.21
CA PHE A 433 9.59 -10.90 10.50
C PHE A 433 9.28 -12.39 10.35
N ARG A 434 9.99 -13.20 11.15
CA ARG A 434 9.54 -14.57 11.47
C ARG A 434 8.51 -14.49 12.59
N THR A 435 7.55 -15.37 12.59
CA THR A 435 6.57 -15.49 13.68
C THR A 435 7.24 -15.59 15.05
N SER A 436 8.30 -16.38 15.15
CA SER A 436 9.04 -16.57 16.40
C SER A 436 9.72 -15.31 16.94
N GLU A 437 10.11 -14.37 16.09
CA GLU A 437 10.72 -13.10 16.55
C GLU A 437 9.67 -12.25 17.28
N VAL A 438 8.45 -12.18 16.75
CA VAL A 438 7.33 -11.45 17.37
C VAL A 438 6.83 -12.19 18.62
N GLU A 439 6.68 -13.51 18.54
CA GLU A 439 6.24 -14.37 19.64
C GLU A 439 7.17 -14.28 20.86
N ASN A 440 8.47 -14.35 20.66
CA ASN A 440 9.46 -14.21 21.74
C ASN A 440 9.35 -12.84 22.42
N LYS A 441 9.11 -11.77 21.64
CA LYS A 441 8.95 -10.43 22.22
C LYS A 441 7.64 -10.28 22.99
N ILE A 442 6.56 -10.93 22.56
CA ILE A 442 5.30 -11.00 23.29
C ILE A 442 5.53 -11.65 24.66
N TYR A 443 6.21 -12.82 24.71
CA TYR A 443 6.50 -13.49 25.98
C TYR A 443 7.42 -12.68 26.88
N GLU A 444 8.47 -12.06 26.32
CA GLU A 444 9.36 -11.17 27.09
C GLU A 444 8.56 -10.05 27.79
N MET A 445 7.54 -9.51 27.13
CA MET A 445 6.75 -8.42 27.68
C MET A 445 5.74 -8.89 28.72
N LEU A 446 5.12 -10.05 28.51
CA LEU A 446 4.05 -10.57 29.39
C LEU A 446 4.59 -11.35 30.60
N ASP A 447 5.80 -11.95 30.51
CA ASP A 447 6.42 -12.66 31.62
C ASP A 447 7.09 -11.72 32.65
N LYS A 448 7.25 -10.42 32.35
CA LYS A 448 7.79 -9.42 33.28
C LYS A 448 6.65 -8.70 34.01
N PRO A 449 6.67 -8.65 35.37
CA PRO A 449 5.71 -7.85 36.10
C PRO A 449 5.79 -6.39 35.62
N VAL A 450 4.64 -5.83 35.26
CA VAL A 450 4.49 -4.43 34.81
C VAL A 450 5.09 -3.52 35.89
N ARG A 451 6.23 -2.90 35.63
CA ARG A 451 6.72 -1.78 36.44
C ARG A 451 5.78 -0.61 36.17
N LYS A 452 4.78 -0.44 37.07
CA LYS A 452 3.99 0.79 37.07
C LYS A 452 4.97 1.96 37.25
N VAL A 453 5.13 2.78 36.23
CA VAL A 453 5.80 4.07 36.35
C VAL A 453 4.92 4.90 37.28
N ALA A 454 5.35 5.03 38.53
CA ALA A 454 4.67 5.88 39.50
C ALA A 454 4.87 7.34 39.06
N GLY A 455 3.78 7.99 38.74
CA GLY A 455 3.67 9.44 38.73
C GLY A 455 4.24 10.14 37.49
N ALA A 456 3.38 10.54 36.58
CA ALA A 456 3.47 11.81 35.85
C ALA A 456 2.15 12.58 36.09
#